data_de0d6cd3e1793a587fb6906f804080f6
#
_entry.id   de0d6cd3e1793a587fb6906f804080f6
#
_cell.length_a   1.000
_cell.length_b   1.000
_cell.length_c   1.000
_cell.angle_alpha   90.00
_cell.angle_beta   90.00
_cell.angle_gamma   90.00
#
_symmetry.space_group_name_H-M   'P 1'
#
loop_
_entity.id
_entity.type
_entity.pdbx_description
1 polymer ?
#
loop_
_entity_poly.entity_id
_entity_poly.type
_entity_poly.pdbx_seq_one_letter_code
_entity_poly.pdbx_strand_id
1 'polypeptide(L)'
;MKNNINIGVVNGNNNNIQQTNNQGDGREHSSEDSILNGIVYFGGIFVFMLFIMMFYLIYFDQIIFFLKFFVGLSVVLFLFKIIYPLINKLEDFRDLTDSIIGLVLAGLLALMIHITDKAMPQQILIFAEELSMDSGNVWNQAWLLWTQFKPLGHKIILCNIGATLSLIIGIFFNLLYGFNLFKPYSPIWVVVMSLAAYSVLALA
;
A
#
# COMPACT_ATOMS: atom_id res chain seq x y z
N MET A 1 -46.47 -13.06 -26.60
CA MET A 1 -45.24 -13.87 -26.83
C MET A 1 -45.33 -14.51 -28.20
N LYS A 2 -44.55 -14.05 -29.18
CA LYS A 2 -44.48 -14.66 -30.51
C LYS A 2 -43.22 -15.51 -30.56
N ASN A 3 -43.41 -16.84 -30.63
CA ASN A 3 -42.30 -17.75 -30.87
C ASN A 3 -41.97 -17.73 -32.36
N ASN A 4 -40.85 -17.16 -32.73
CA ASN A 4 -40.25 -17.31 -34.08
C ASN A 4 -39.49 -18.61 -34.14
N ILE A 5 -40.06 -19.62 -34.78
CA ILE A 5 -39.39 -20.88 -35.09
C ILE A 5 -38.74 -20.68 -36.46
N ASN A 6 -37.43 -20.55 -36.53
CA ASN A 6 -36.67 -20.61 -37.78
C ASN A 6 -36.32 -22.08 -38.12
N ILE A 7 -37.01 -22.64 -39.11
CA ILE A 7 -36.71 -23.98 -39.64
C ILE A 7 -35.71 -23.77 -40.79
N GLY A 8 -34.46 -24.08 -40.57
CA GLY A 8 -33.46 -24.17 -41.62
C GLY A 8 -33.51 -25.55 -42.29
N VAL A 9 -33.90 -25.61 -43.57
CA VAL A 9 -33.83 -26.82 -44.38
C VAL A 9 -32.42 -26.99 -44.87
N VAL A 10 -31.69 -28.00 -44.37
CA VAL A 10 -30.40 -28.44 -44.89
C VAL A 10 -30.61 -29.65 -45.81
N ASN A 11 -30.35 -29.45 -47.10
CA ASN A 11 -30.38 -30.48 -48.11
C ASN A 11 -29.05 -31.26 -48.06
N GLY A 12 -29.08 -32.46 -47.54
CA GLY A 12 -27.92 -33.36 -47.52
C GLY A 12 -28.20 -34.63 -46.72
N ASN A 13 -27.99 -35.76 -47.30
CA ASN A 13 -28.26 -37.14 -46.89
C ASN A 13 -27.59 -37.49 -45.52
N ASN A 14 -28.13 -37.05 -44.42
CA ASN A 14 -27.99 -37.68 -43.11
C ASN A 14 -28.96 -37.00 -42.12
N ASN A 15 -29.93 -37.75 -41.67
CA ASN A 15 -30.94 -37.35 -40.70
C ASN A 15 -30.37 -37.16 -39.30
N ASN A 16 -29.69 -36.02 -39.07
CA ASN A 16 -29.42 -35.52 -37.72
C ASN A 16 -30.04 -34.14 -37.60
N ILE A 17 -31.27 -34.10 -37.13
CA ILE A 17 -31.90 -32.83 -36.68
C ILE A 17 -31.32 -32.47 -35.33
N GLN A 18 -30.30 -31.62 -35.31
CA GLN A 18 -29.90 -30.94 -34.11
C GLN A 18 -30.84 -29.77 -33.86
N GLN A 19 -31.78 -30.00 -32.97
CA GLN A 19 -32.65 -28.94 -32.44
C GLN A 19 -31.80 -28.13 -31.44
N THR A 20 -31.11 -27.08 -31.91
CA THR A 20 -30.51 -26.09 -31.05
C THR A 20 -31.64 -25.22 -30.48
N ASN A 21 -32.12 -25.59 -29.30
CA ASN A 21 -32.90 -24.70 -28.48
C ASN A 21 -31.97 -23.53 -28.01
N ASN A 22 -31.88 -22.48 -28.82
CA ASN A 22 -31.43 -21.17 -28.34
C ASN A 22 -32.53 -20.61 -27.46
N GLN A 23 -32.65 -21.15 -26.23
CA GLN A 23 -33.20 -20.41 -25.13
C GLN A 23 -32.24 -19.25 -24.89
N GLY A 24 -32.44 -18.14 -25.59
CA GLY A 24 -31.89 -16.87 -25.21
C GLY A 24 -32.36 -16.59 -23.80
N ASP A 25 -31.52 -16.93 -22.83
CA ASP A 25 -31.62 -16.49 -21.44
C ASP A 25 -31.37 -14.99 -21.48
N GLY A 26 -32.39 -14.26 -21.95
CA GLY A 26 -32.51 -12.83 -21.81
C GLY A 26 -32.76 -12.53 -20.33
N ARG A 27 -31.75 -12.82 -19.49
CA ARG A 27 -31.62 -12.12 -18.24
C ARG A 27 -31.35 -10.68 -18.63
N GLU A 28 -32.43 -9.91 -18.72
CA GLU A 28 -32.34 -8.49 -18.43
C GLU A 28 -31.64 -8.41 -17.06
N HIS A 29 -30.31 -8.23 -17.07
CA HIS A 29 -29.60 -7.77 -15.90
C HIS A 29 -30.28 -6.47 -15.54
N SER A 30 -31.22 -6.57 -14.59
CA SER A 30 -31.96 -5.41 -14.14
C SER A 30 -30.93 -4.38 -13.70
N SER A 31 -31.13 -3.14 -14.10
CA SER A 31 -30.26 -2.03 -13.67
C SER A 31 -30.15 -1.97 -12.15
N GLU A 32 -31.09 -2.55 -11.43
CA GLU A 32 -31.14 -2.70 -9.98
C GLU A 32 -30.03 -3.63 -9.45
N ASP A 33 -29.75 -4.77 -10.12
CA ASP A 33 -28.68 -5.68 -9.70
C ASP A 33 -27.29 -5.04 -9.86
N SER A 34 -27.10 -4.22 -10.89
CA SER A 34 -25.84 -3.51 -11.09
C SER A 34 -25.64 -2.39 -10.07
N ILE A 35 -26.68 -1.69 -9.66
CA ILE A 35 -26.64 -0.66 -8.61
C ILE A 35 -26.39 -1.30 -7.25
N LEU A 36 -27.07 -2.40 -6.93
CA LEU A 36 -26.89 -3.12 -5.66
C LEU A 36 -25.45 -3.65 -5.53
N ASN A 37 -24.92 -4.25 -6.58
CA ASN A 37 -23.53 -4.69 -6.62
C ASN A 37 -22.57 -3.53 -6.44
N GLY A 38 -22.82 -2.38 -7.08
CA GLY A 38 -22.05 -1.15 -6.87
C GLY A 38 -22.02 -0.71 -5.41
N ILE A 39 -23.17 -0.64 -4.76
CA ILE A 39 -23.31 -0.23 -3.35
C ILE A 39 -22.54 -1.20 -2.43
N VAL A 40 -22.63 -2.52 -2.67
CA VAL A 40 -21.93 -3.54 -1.89
C VAL A 40 -20.42 -3.40 -2.06
N TYR A 41 -19.90 -3.18 -3.28
CA TYR A 41 -18.47 -2.96 -3.53
C TYR A 41 -17.96 -1.68 -2.86
N PHE A 42 -18.63 -0.55 -3.04
CA PHE A 42 -18.23 0.71 -2.43
C PHE A 42 -18.33 0.66 -0.91
N GLY A 43 -19.39 0.06 -0.37
CA GLY A 43 -19.54 -0.15 1.07
C GLY A 43 -18.45 -1.03 1.64
N GLY A 44 -18.08 -2.12 0.97
CA GLY A 44 -17.00 -3.02 1.37
C GLY A 44 -15.62 -2.32 1.37
N ILE A 45 -15.31 -1.56 0.31
CA ILE A 45 -14.06 -0.78 0.23
C ILE A 45 -14.00 0.26 1.35
N PHE A 46 -15.09 0.97 1.59
CA PHE A 46 -15.17 1.98 2.63
C PHE A 46 -14.91 1.39 4.03
N VAL A 47 -15.57 0.29 4.36
CA VAL A 47 -15.37 -0.43 5.62
C VAL A 47 -13.93 -0.89 5.74
N PHE A 48 -13.36 -1.49 4.69
CA PHE A 48 -11.98 -1.93 4.68
C PHE A 48 -10.98 -0.76 4.91
N MET A 49 -11.23 0.39 4.29
CA MET A 49 -10.42 1.59 4.54
C MET A 49 -10.49 2.07 5.98
N LEU A 50 -11.67 2.05 6.61
CA LEU A 50 -11.82 2.41 8.03
C LEU A 50 -10.99 1.49 8.93
N PHE A 51 -11.00 0.18 8.67
CA PHE A 51 -10.17 -0.76 9.41
C PHE A 51 -8.68 -0.50 9.23
N ILE A 52 -8.23 -0.25 8.01
CA ILE A 52 -6.82 0.09 7.76
C ILE A 52 -6.43 1.34 8.53
N MET A 53 -7.25 2.39 8.49
CA MET A 53 -6.99 3.64 9.23
C MET A 53 -6.92 3.39 10.74
N MET A 54 -7.85 2.62 11.28
CA MET A 54 -7.91 2.29 12.70
C MET A 54 -6.66 1.49 13.13
N PHE A 55 -6.34 0.41 12.43
CA PHE A 55 -5.14 -0.39 12.74
C PHE A 55 -3.86 0.42 12.59
N TYR A 56 -3.77 1.25 11.54
CA TYR A 56 -2.62 2.12 11.36
C TYR A 56 -2.44 3.08 12.55
N LEU A 57 -3.52 3.68 13.05
CA LEU A 57 -3.46 4.60 14.19
C LEU A 57 -3.06 3.89 15.47
N ILE A 58 -3.69 2.73 15.78
CA ILE A 58 -3.40 1.95 17.00
C ILE A 58 -1.92 1.51 17.03
N TYR A 59 -1.35 1.15 15.88
CA TYR A 59 0.03 0.66 15.77
C TYR A 59 1.02 1.70 15.23
N PHE A 60 0.63 2.98 15.20
CA PHE A 60 1.45 4.04 14.59
C PHE A 60 2.86 4.09 15.18
N ASP A 61 3.00 4.15 16.50
CA ASP A 61 4.30 4.23 17.17
C ASP A 61 5.17 3.00 16.90
N GLN A 62 4.56 1.81 16.89
CA GLN A 62 5.25 0.57 16.55
C GLN A 62 5.72 0.58 15.11
N ILE A 63 4.89 1.04 14.18
CA ILE A 63 5.26 1.15 12.75
C ILE A 63 6.44 2.12 12.60
N ILE A 64 6.38 3.31 13.19
CA ILE A 64 7.46 4.28 13.15
C ILE A 64 8.74 3.73 13.80
N PHE A 65 8.62 3.01 14.92
CA PHE A 65 9.74 2.33 15.56
C PHE A 65 10.39 1.31 14.62
N PHE A 66 9.60 0.44 13.97
CA PHE A 66 10.13 -0.53 13.01
C PHE A 66 10.79 0.12 11.81
N LEU A 67 10.24 1.22 11.27
CA LEU A 67 10.89 1.95 10.19
C LEU A 67 12.25 2.49 10.61
N LYS A 68 12.34 3.13 11.79
CA LYS A 68 13.61 3.62 12.37
C LYS A 68 14.61 2.48 12.57
N PHE A 69 14.15 1.33 13.07
CA PHE A 69 14.97 0.14 13.25
C PHE A 69 15.59 -0.37 11.94
N PHE A 70 14.77 -0.53 10.89
CA PHE A 70 15.26 -1.04 9.60
C PHE A 70 16.19 -0.05 8.90
N VAL A 71 15.96 1.26 9.02
CA VAL A 71 16.92 2.26 8.55
C VAL A 71 18.22 2.17 9.34
N GLY A 72 18.17 2.03 10.67
CA GLY A 72 19.35 1.80 11.50
C GLY A 72 20.13 0.55 11.08
N LEU A 73 19.42 -0.55 10.80
CA LEU A 73 20.02 -1.79 10.29
C LEU A 73 20.75 -1.56 8.95
N SER A 74 20.13 -0.78 8.02
CA SER A 74 20.77 -0.45 6.74
C SER A 74 22.03 0.41 6.93
N VAL A 75 22.01 1.37 7.88
CA VAL A 75 23.20 2.16 8.23
C VAL A 75 24.34 1.27 8.71
N VAL A 76 24.06 0.36 9.66
CA VAL A 76 25.06 -0.60 10.18
C VAL A 76 25.63 -1.45 9.04
N LEU A 77 24.80 -1.93 8.13
CA LEU A 77 25.23 -2.73 6.98
C LEU A 77 26.18 -1.95 6.06
N PHE A 78 25.89 -0.69 5.74
CA PHE A 78 26.76 0.13 4.91
C PHE A 78 28.04 0.55 5.63
N LEU A 79 27.98 0.85 6.94
CA LEU A 79 29.17 1.12 7.73
C LEU A 79 30.09 -0.10 7.77
N PHE A 80 29.55 -1.30 7.95
CA PHE A 80 30.33 -2.53 7.89
C PHE A 80 31.03 -2.70 6.53
N LYS A 81 30.34 -2.40 5.42
CA LYS A 81 30.91 -2.43 4.07
C LYS A 81 32.03 -1.40 3.83
N ILE A 82 32.03 -0.28 4.57
CA ILE A 82 33.10 0.71 4.51
C ILE A 82 34.28 0.25 5.38
N ILE A 83 34.00 -0.19 6.60
CA ILE A 83 35.05 -0.50 7.60
C ILE A 83 35.78 -1.78 7.24
N TYR A 84 35.09 -2.82 6.76
CA TYR A 84 35.70 -4.13 6.47
C TYR A 84 36.81 -4.07 5.40
N PRO A 85 36.67 -3.41 4.22
CA PRO A 85 37.73 -3.24 3.25
C PRO A 85 38.89 -2.38 3.76
N LEU A 86 38.59 -1.33 4.54
CA LEU A 86 39.62 -0.46 5.12
C LEU A 86 40.55 -1.20 6.07
N ILE A 87 40.01 -2.08 6.93
CA ILE A 87 40.83 -2.90 7.86
C ILE A 87 41.66 -3.92 7.09
N ASN A 88 41.11 -4.56 6.06
CA ASN A 88 41.75 -5.62 5.31
C ASN A 88 42.59 -5.12 4.12
N LYS A 89 42.76 -3.79 3.97
CA LYS A 89 43.52 -3.15 2.88
C LYS A 89 43.10 -3.62 1.48
N LEU A 90 41.81 -3.88 1.30
CA LEU A 90 41.22 -4.22 0.01
C LEU A 90 40.93 -2.93 -0.75
N GLU A 91 41.62 -2.72 -1.89
CA GLU A 91 41.46 -1.51 -2.73
C GLU A 91 40.26 -1.62 -3.66
N ASP A 92 39.05 -1.71 -3.15
CA ASP A 92 37.84 -1.67 -3.98
C ASP A 92 37.07 -0.36 -3.81
N PHE A 93 37.53 0.68 -4.56
CA PHE A 93 36.91 2.02 -4.54
C PHE A 93 35.42 2.00 -4.97
N ARG A 94 35.00 1.02 -5.76
CA ARG A 94 33.62 0.93 -6.23
C ARG A 94 32.67 0.57 -5.10
N ASP A 95 33.02 -0.40 -4.29
CA ASP A 95 32.19 -0.82 -3.14
C ASP A 95 32.14 0.28 -2.05
N LEU A 96 33.21 1.09 -1.93
CA LEU A 96 33.24 2.25 -1.05
C LEU A 96 32.23 3.32 -1.52
N THR A 97 32.24 3.66 -2.80
CA THR A 97 31.33 4.65 -3.37
C THR A 97 29.86 4.19 -3.20
N ASP A 98 29.56 2.93 -3.52
CA ASP A 98 28.22 2.34 -3.35
C ASP A 98 27.77 2.40 -1.89
N SER A 99 28.69 2.17 -0.95
CA SER A 99 28.38 2.20 0.47
C SER A 99 28.10 3.63 0.98
N ILE A 100 28.84 4.62 0.48
CA ILE A 100 28.58 6.03 0.79
C ILE A 100 27.22 6.45 0.25
N ILE A 101 26.89 6.09 -0.99
CA ILE A 101 25.57 6.35 -1.56
C ILE A 101 24.48 5.73 -0.70
N GLY A 102 24.63 4.47 -0.29
CA GLY A 102 23.67 3.78 0.58
C GLY A 102 23.46 4.47 1.93
N LEU A 103 24.54 5.02 2.54
CA LEU A 103 24.43 5.82 3.77
C LEU A 103 23.66 7.13 3.55
N VAL A 104 23.92 7.84 2.45
CA VAL A 104 23.17 9.06 2.11
C VAL A 104 21.69 8.77 1.93
N LEU A 105 21.38 7.66 1.23
CA LEU A 105 19.99 7.21 1.05
C LEU A 105 19.32 6.81 2.38
N ALA A 106 20.04 6.14 3.27
CA ALA A 106 19.56 5.82 4.61
C ALA A 106 19.28 7.10 5.42
N GLY A 107 20.15 8.11 5.31
CA GLY A 107 19.93 9.44 5.89
C GLY A 107 18.68 10.14 5.36
N LEU A 108 18.45 10.06 4.04
CA LEU A 108 17.24 10.59 3.42
C LEU A 108 15.98 9.88 3.95
N LEU A 109 15.99 8.56 4.05
CA LEU A 109 14.88 7.77 4.61
C LEU A 109 14.65 8.12 6.08
N ALA A 110 15.70 8.27 6.89
CA ALA A 110 15.58 8.67 8.29
C ALA A 110 14.93 10.06 8.44
N LEU A 111 15.31 11.01 7.58
CA LEU A 111 14.71 12.34 7.53
C LEU A 111 13.21 12.24 7.18
N MET A 112 12.87 11.44 6.17
CA MET A 112 11.48 11.27 5.75
C MET A 112 10.63 10.57 6.81
N ILE A 113 11.17 9.60 7.55
CA ILE A 113 10.49 8.98 8.69
C ILE A 113 10.22 10.04 9.79
N HIS A 114 11.19 10.91 10.06
CA HIS A 114 11.01 11.98 11.04
C HIS A 114 9.91 12.96 10.62
N ILE A 115 9.86 13.34 9.34
CA ILE A 115 8.80 14.20 8.82
C ILE A 115 7.44 13.50 8.92
N THR A 116 7.33 12.22 8.56
CA THR A 116 6.11 11.41 8.64
C THR A 116 5.60 11.31 10.08
N ASP A 117 6.51 11.07 11.04
CA ASP A 117 6.24 11.03 12.48
C ASP A 117 5.66 12.38 12.99
N LYS A 118 6.25 13.48 12.55
CA LYS A 118 5.80 14.85 12.93
C LYS A 118 4.56 15.34 12.17
N ALA A 119 4.26 14.75 11.03
CA ALA A 119 3.09 15.12 10.23
C ALA A 119 1.76 14.66 10.86
N MET A 120 1.81 13.69 11.80
CA MET A 120 0.60 13.24 12.50
C MET A 120 0.25 14.20 13.65
N PRO A 121 -0.95 14.82 13.62
CA PRO A 121 -1.37 15.73 14.69
C PRO A 121 -1.52 15.00 16.03
N GLN A 122 -1.10 15.63 17.11
CA GLN A 122 -1.21 15.07 18.47
C GLN A 122 -2.63 14.69 18.85
N GLN A 123 -3.63 15.45 18.42
CA GLN A 123 -5.04 15.14 18.68
C GLN A 123 -5.46 13.77 18.11
N ILE A 124 -4.91 13.40 16.94
CA ILE A 124 -5.17 12.09 16.32
C ILE A 124 -4.48 10.99 17.12
N LEU A 125 -3.26 11.23 17.61
CA LEU A 125 -2.51 10.26 18.41
C LEU A 125 -3.16 10.01 19.77
N ILE A 126 -3.62 11.06 20.47
CA ILE A 126 -4.37 10.92 21.72
C ILE A 126 -5.63 10.07 21.51
N PHE A 127 -6.37 10.35 20.45
CA PHE A 127 -7.54 9.54 20.10
C PHE A 127 -7.19 8.08 19.78
N ALA A 128 -6.06 7.84 19.11
CA ALA A 128 -5.56 6.50 18.85
C ALA A 128 -5.23 5.73 20.14
N GLU A 129 -4.67 6.41 21.14
CA GLU A 129 -4.38 5.85 22.46
C GLU A 129 -5.69 5.48 23.18
N GLU A 130 -6.70 6.35 23.17
CA GLU A 130 -8.03 6.08 23.71
C GLU A 130 -8.67 4.85 23.03
N LEU A 131 -8.59 4.76 21.69
CA LEU A 131 -9.08 3.60 20.93
C LEU A 131 -8.36 2.30 21.33
N SER A 132 -7.07 2.35 21.59
CA SER A 132 -6.28 1.17 21.98
C SER A 132 -6.62 0.67 23.38
N MET A 133 -7.06 1.53 24.28
CA MET A 133 -7.46 1.21 25.65
C MET A 133 -8.90 0.73 25.74
N ASP A 134 -9.75 1.07 24.77
CA ASP A 134 -11.14 0.65 24.75
C ASP A 134 -11.24 -0.82 24.29
N SER A 135 -11.63 -1.72 25.21
CA SER A 135 -11.93 -3.12 24.91
C SER A 135 -13.27 -3.32 24.18
N GLY A 136 -13.85 -2.26 23.66
CA GLY A 136 -15.11 -2.26 22.96
C GLY A 136 -15.12 -3.04 21.63
N ASN A 137 -16.30 -3.13 21.03
CA ASN A 137 -16.46 -3.77 19.73
C ASN A 137 -15.70 -2.98 18.64
N VAL A 138 -14.86 -3.67 17.87
CA VAL A 138 -14.03 -3.12 16.79
C VAL A 138 -14.86 -2.26 15.80
N TRP A 139 -16.13 -2.61 15.58
CA TRP A 139 -17.06 -1.82 14.76
C TRP A 139 -17.39 -0.45 15.37
N ASN A 140 -17.58 -0.40 16.68
CA ASN A 140 -17.82 0.86 17.38
C ASN A 140 -16.60 1.77 17.31
N GLN A 141 -15.41 1.20 17.45
CA GLN A 141 -14.14 1.94 17.33
C GLN A 141 -13.95 2.51 15.91
N ALA A 142 -14.19 1.69 14.87
CA ALA A 142 -14.13 2.15 13.48
C ALA A 142 -15.17 3.24 13.17
N TRP A 143 -16.38 3.12 13.73
CA TRP A 143 -17.43 4.12 13.58
C TRP A 143 -17.11 5.41 14.34
N LEU A 144 -16.54 5.33 15.55
CA LEU A 144 -16.05 6.47 16.30
C LEU A 144 -14.98 7.22 15.53
N LEU A 145 -14.02 6.52 14.93
CA LEU A 145 -13.02 7.10 14.05
C LEU A 145 -13.66 7.92 12.93
N TRP A 146 -14.69 7.37 12.28
CA TRP A 146 -15.38 8.05 11.19
C TRP A 146 -16.13 9.30 11.65
N THR A 147 -16.81 9.23 12.78
CA THR A 147 -17.65 10.32 13.28
C THR A 147 -16.86 11.42 13.98
N GLN A 148 -15.74 11.06 14.63
CA GLN A 148 -14.93 11.99 15.41
C GLN A 148 -14.13 12.94 14.52
N PHE A 149 -13.61 12.45 13.39
CA PHE A 149 -12.79 13.27 12.51
C PHE A 149 -13.61 13.86 11.36
N LYS A 150 -13.39 15.16 11.12
CA LYS A 150 -13.85 15.84 9.91
C LYS A 150 -13.10 15.26 8.69
N PRO A 151 -13.59 15.47 7.45
CA PRO A 151 -12.94 14.97 6.25
C PRO A 151 -11.43 15.28 6.16
N LEU A 152 -10.99 16.41 6.74
CA LEU A 152 -9.58 16.78 6.80
C LEU A 152 -8.76 15.78 7.63
N GLY A 153 -9.27 15.31 8.76
CA GLY A 153 -8.57 14.33 9.60
C GLY A 153 -8.39 12.99 8.90
N HIS A 154 -9.42 12.50 8.20
CA HIS A 154 -9.30 11.28 7.40
C HIS A 154 -8.26 11.43 6.28
N LYS A 155 -8.23 12.59 5.61
CA LYS A 155 -7.25 12.90 4.58
C LYS A 155 -5.82 12.84 5.12
N ILE A 156 -5.56 13.45 6.29
CA ILE A 156 -4.25 13.42 6.95
C ILE A 156 -3.82 11.97 7.24
N ILE A 157 -4.71 11.16 7.82
CA ILE A 157 -4.41 9.77 8.15
C ILE A 157 -4.09 8.97 6.87
N LEU A 158 -4.90 9.10 5.82
CA LEU A 158 -4.68 8.40 4.54
C LEU A 158 -3.37 8.83 3.87
N CYS A 159 -3.05 10.11 3.87
CA CYS A 159 -1.78 10.61 3.35
C CYS A 159 -0.59 10.06 4.17
N ASN A 160 -0.72 10.00 5.50
CA ASN A 160 0.32 9.44 6.34
C ASN A 160 0.52 7.94 6.11
N ILE A 161 -0.56 7.16 5.92
CA ILE A 161 -0.50 5.75 5.49
C ILE A 161 0.23 5.61 4.15
N GLY A 162 -0.13 6.41 3.15
CA GLY A 162 0.51 6.40 1.83
C GLY A 162 2.01 6.72 1.90
N ALA A 163 2.40 7.71 2.70
CA ALA A 163 3.80 8.05 2.95
C ALA A 163 4.54 6.90 3.62
N THR A 164 3.95 6.29 4.65
CA THR A 164 4.52 5.15 5.37
C THR A 164 4.74 3.95 4.43
N LEU A 165 3.77 3.61 3.58
CA LEU A 165 3.93 2.54 2.60
C LEU A 165 5.08 2.84 1.61
N SER A 166 5.18 4.08 1.13
CA SER A 166 6.29 4.50 0.27
C SER A 166 7.64 4.35 0.96
N LEU A 167 7.71 4.69 2.26
CA LEU A 167 8.94 4.53 3.05
C LEU A 167 9.31 3.07 3.27
N ILE A 168 8.35 2.17 3.53
CA ILE A 168 8.59 0.73 3.63
C ILE A 168 9.24 0.21 2.35
N ILE A 169 8.70 0.58 1.20
CA ILE A 169 9.24 0.19 -0.11
C ILE A 169 10.64 0.80 -0.30
N GLY A 170 10.85 2.06 0.05
CA GLY A 170 12.16 2.73 -0.02
C GLY A 170 13.22 2.04 0.84
N ILE A 171 12.89 1.68 2.09
CA ILE A 171 13.76 0.95 3.00
C ILE A 171 14.12 -0.42 2.41
N PHE A 172 13.13 -1.13 1.87
CA PHE A 172 13.35 -2.43 1.23
C PHE A 172 14.36 -2.33 0.08
N PHE A 173 14.22 -1.34 -0.82
CA PHE A 173 15.19 -1.12 -1.89
C PHE A 173 16.56 -0.72 -1.36
N ASN A 174 16.65 0.07 -0.28
CA ASN A 174 17.92 0.44 0.32
C ASN A 174 18.64 -0.78 0.91
N LEU A 175 17.92 -1.69 1.55
CA LEU A 175 18.48 -2.96 2.04
C LEU A 175 18.92 -3.86 0.89
N LEU A 176 18.13 -4.01 -0.18
CA LEU A 176 18.52 -4.76 -1.37
C LEU A 176 19.81 -4.21 -2.00
N TYR A 177 19.96 -2.89 -2.03
CA TYR A 177 21.20 -2.24 -2.47
C TYR A 177 22.36 -2.60 -1.55
N GLY A 178 22.13 -2.58 -0.24
CA GLY A 178 23.09 -3.01 0.76
C GLY A 178 23.57 -4.46 0.57
N PHE A 179 22.68 -5.37 0.16
CA PHE A 179 23.02 -6.77 -0.16
C PHE A 179 23.55 -6.99 -1.58
N ASN A 180 23.83 -5.94 -2.34
CA ASN A 180 24.27 -5.98 -3.74
C ASN A 180 23.26 -6.60 -4.71
N LEU A 181 21.98 -6.64 -4.31
CA LEU A 181 20.86 -7.08 -5.14
C LEU A 181 20.29 -5.86 -5.88
N PHE A 182 19.98 -6.01 -7.18
CA PHE A 182 19.38 -4.95 -8.02
C PHE A 182 20.15 -3.63 -8.04
N LYS A 183 21.49 -3.67 -7.92
CA LYS A 183 22.39 -2.50 -7.81
C LYS A 183 22.05 -1.31 -8.71
N PRO A 184 21.81 -1.45 -10.03
CA PRO A 184 21.67 -0.26 -10.88
C PRO A 184 20.39 0.55 -10.63
N TYR A 185 19.33 -0.07 -10.10
CA TYR A 185 18.02 0.57 -9.99
C TYR A 185 17.63 0.91 -8.55
N SER A 186 18.17 0.21 -7.55
CA SER A 186 17.78 0.40 -6.14
C SER A 186 17.91 1.83 -5.64
N PRO A 187 19.03 2.58 -5.89
CA PRO A 187 19.16 3.95 -5.43
C PRO A 187 18.11 4.88 -5.99
N ILE A 188 17.76 4.70 -7.28
CA ILE A 188 16.73 5.50 -7.96
C ILE A 188 15.37 5.28 -7.27
N TRP A 189 15.03 4.03 -6.97
CA TRP A 189 13.77 3.70 -6.31
C TRP A 189 13.69 4.26 -4.89
N VAL A 190 14.79 4.29 -4.13
CA VAL A 190 14.81 4.92 -2.80
C VAL A 190 14.48 6.42 -2.91
N VAL A 191 15.10 7.12 -3.85
CA VAL A 191 14.82 8.55 -4.08
C VAL A 191 13.36 8.75 -4.53
N VAL A 192 12.89 7.96 -5.49
CA VAL A 192 11.51 8.04 -5.98
C VAL A 192 10.50 7.81 -4.86
N MET A 193 10.72 6.80 -4.02
CA MET A 193 9.82 6.50 -2.89
C MET A 193 9.87 7.57 -1.79
N SER A 194 11.05 8.15 -1.53
CA SER A 194 11.18 9.27 -0.60
C SER A 194 10.44 10.53 -1.10
N LEU A 195 10.56 10.83 -2.40
CA LEU A 195 9.82 11.93 -3.01
C LEU A 195 8.32 11.67 -3.04
N ALA A 196 7.89 10.42 -3.30
CA ALA A 196 6.48 10.03 -3.25
C ALA A 196 5.92 10.22 -1.82
N ALA A 197 6.64 9.77 -0.79
CA ALA A 197 6.24 9.98 0.59
C ALA A 197 6.09 11.47 0.92
N TYR A 198 7.06 12.31 0.53
CA TYR A 198 6.99 13.76 0.72
C TYR A 198 5.81 14.38 -0.02
N SER A 199 5.60 14.03 -1.29
CA SER A 199 4.51 14.56 -2.10
C SER A 199 3.13 14.23 -1.50
N VAL A 200 2.98 13.00 -1.00
CA VAL A 200 1.74 12.56 -0.36
C VAL A 200 1.49 13.32 0.95
N LEU A 201 2.54 13.54 1.77
CA LEU A 201 2.42 14.35 2.99
C LEU A 201 2.11 15.83 2.70
N ALA A 202 2.65 16.37 1.60
CA ALA A 202 2.38 17.76 1.20
C ALA A 202 0.94 17.97 0.73
N LEU A 203 0.22 16.90 0.43
CA LEU A 203 -1.22 16.92 0.10
C LEU A 203 -2.11 16.90 1.35
N ALA A 204 -1.60 16.52 2.52
CA ALA A 204 -2.38 16.42 3.76
C ALA A 204 -2.74 17.79 4.30
#